data_a67a01e479709b25a1b57506c1b8cc1f
#
_entry.id   a67a01e479709b25a1b57506c1b8cc1f
#
_cell.length_a   1.000
_cell.length_b   1.000
_cell.length_c   1.000
_cell.angle_alpha   90.00
_cell.angle_beta   90.00
_cell.angle_gamma   90.00
#
_symmetry.space_group_name_H-M   'P 1'
#
loop_
_entity.id
_entity.type
_entity.pdbx_description
1 polymer ?
#
loop_
_entity_poly.entity_id
_entity_poly.type
_entity_poly.pdbx_seq_one_letter_code
_entity_poly.pdbx_strand_id
1 'polypeptide(L)'
;KMAANCAGTSKKILETTARYAVDRKQFGRPIADFGLIQRKLSDMAARTYATESVAYRTAGLVYSATKATQTHNGDSLDRKLKILAEFSIECAMAKVIGSETYNSVADDALQVYGGNGYSEEYPAARWYRDSRITRIYEGTSEICRLSIAKTLLKRADRGQLHLREAIAALAPPEKQPSGEDLSALRTHTGSLKGVFLYVLGKIWDAVDEETLLTPGNQQLLSSLSDIAIETYLTESTVLRVSKLAASHPSDDLSFEVALARLVCFRSADRIRQESTEVLSAVLEPSQLPTALDRVARSLPTPTGLIASRA
;
A
#
# COMPACT_ATOMS: atom_id res chain seq x y z
N LYS A 1 11.47 -11.25 -0.82
CA LYS A 1 11.44 -12.20 0.31
C LYS A 1 10.73 -11.61 1.52
N MET A 2 11.11 -10.40 2.00
CA MET A 2 10.53 -9.77 3.19
C MET A 2 9.00 -9.68 3.14
N ALA A 3 8.42 -9.12 2.08
CA ALA A 3 6.97 -8.99 1.95
C ALA A 3 6.25 -10.35 2.02
N ALA A 4 6.79 -11.39 1.39
CA ALA A 4 6.19 -12.72 1.43
C ALA A 4 6.22 -13.34 2.84
N ASN A 5 7.35 -13.17 3.56
CA ASN A 5 7.46 -13.62 4.94
C ASN A 5 6.47 -12.87 5.85
N CYS A 6 6.42 -11.55 5.73
CA CYS A 6 5.49 -10.71 6.51
C CYS A 6 4.02 -11.07 6.21
N ALA A 7 3.66 -11.28 4.94
CA ALA A 7 2.30 -11.69 4.56
C ALA A 7 1.93 -13.06 5.17
N GLY A 8 2.82 -14.06 5.07
CA GLY A 8 2.60 -15.38 5.66
C GLY A 8 2.42 -15.33 7.18
N THR A 9 3.28 -14.58 7.87
CA THR A 9 3.17 -14.38 9.32
C THR A 9 1.89 -13.64 9.70
N SER A 10 1.53 -12.57 8.97
CA SER A 10 0.28 -11.82 9.20
C SER A 10 -0.96 -12.70 9.03
N LYS A 11 -0.98 -13.61 8.04
CA LYS A 11 -2.07 -14.59 7.87
C LYS A 11 -2.22 -15.48 9.11
N LYS A 12 -1.11 -15.99 9.63
CA LYS A 12 -1.12 -16.84 10.83
C LYS A 12 -1.59 -16.10 12.06
N ILE A 13 -1.14 -14.85 12.23
CA ILE A 13 -1.59 -13.99 13.35
C ILE A 13 -3.08 -13.72 13.23
N LEU A 14 -3.57 -13.32 12.05
CA LEU A 14 -4.99 -13.06 11.81
C LEU A 14 -5.85 -14.29 12.14
N GLU A 15 -5.49 -15.48 11.60
CA GLU A 15 -6.20 -16.74 11.86
C GLU A 15 -6.30 -17.03 13.36
N THR A 16 -5.16 -16.94 14.06
CA THR A 16 -5.09 -17.26 15.49
C THR A 16 -5.86 -16.24 16.33
N THR A 17 -5.79 -14.95 15.95
CA THR A 17 -6.52 -13.86 16.64
C THR A 17 -8.02 -13.96 16.42
N ALA A 18 -8.47 -14.32 15.21
CA ALA A 18 -9.88 -14.51 14.92
C ALA A 18 -10.48 -15.66 15.74
N ARG A 19 -9.76 -16.80 15.84
CA ARG A 19 -10.16 -17.92 16.69
C ARG A 19 -10.27 -17.49 18.17
N TYR A 20 -9.25 -16.80 18.68
CA TYR A 20 -9.29 -16.28 20.04
C TYR A 20 -10.49 -15.35 20.26
N ALA A 21 -10.82 -14.50 19.32
CA ALA A 21 -11.95 -13.57 19.42
C ALA A 21 -13.30 -14.30 19.47
N VAL A 22 -13.44 -15.44 18.79
CA VAL A 22 -14.63 -16.29 18.85
C VAL A 22 -14.74 -17.03 20.19
N ASP A 23 -13.63 -17.52 20.73
CA ASP A 23 -13.61 -18.33 21.94
C ASP A 23 -13.69 -17.48 23.21
N ARG A 24 -13.08 -16.29 23.21
CA ARG A 24 -13.02 -15.38 24.36
C ARG A 24 -14.35 -14.68 24.58
N LYS A 25 -14.93 -14.86 25.77
CA LYS A 25 -16.20 -14.21 26.16
C LYS A 25 -15.93 -13.08 27.15
N GLN A 26 -16.56 -11.94 26.91
CA GLN A 26 -16.67 -10.82 27.82
C GLN A 26 -18.08 -10.18 27.68
N PHE A 27 -18.58 -9.58 28.74
CA PHE A 27 -19.92 -8.95 28.73
C PHE A 27 -21.03 -9.90 28.23
N GLY A 28 -20.91 -11.20 28.55
CA GLY A 28 -21.91 -12.22 28.24
C GLY A 28 -21.89 -12.80 26.82
N ARG A 29 -20.92 -12.43 25.97
CA ARG A 29 -20.84 -12.91 24.57
C ARG A 29 -19.40 -13.02 24.08
N PRO A 30 -19.13 -13.71 22.96
CA PRO A 30 -17.81 -13.70 22.30
C PRO A 30 -17.37 -12.27 22.00
N ILE A 31 -16.06 -11.98 22.13
CA ILE A 31 -15.57 -10.65 21.79
C ILE A 31 -15.63 -10.35 20.29
N ALA A 32 -15.70 -11.38 19.45
CA ALA A 32 -15.94 -11.26 18.00
C ALA A 32 -17.27 -10.56 17.66
N ASP A 33 -18.27 -10.56 18.57
CA ASP A 33 -19.57 -9.91 18.35
C ASP A 33 -19.50 -8.38 18.49
N PHE A 34 -18.40 -7.84 18.99
CA PHE A 34 -18.26 -6.40 19.18
C PHE A 34 -17.69 -5.71 17.94
N GLY A 35 -18.37 -4.66 17.46
CA GLY A 35 -18.00 -3.93 16.24
C GLY A 35 -16.56 -3.39 16.24
N LEU A 36 -16.00 -3.02 17.40
CA LEU A 36 -14.60 -2.56 17.48
C LEU A 36 -13.61 -3.71 17.25
N ILE A 37 -13.92 -4.92 17.65
CA ILE A 37 -13.11 -6.12 17.38
C ILE A 37 -13.26 -6.51 15.92
N GLN A 38 -14.50 -6.52 15.39
CA GLN A 38 -14.77 -6.79 13.97
C GLN A 38 -14.00 -5.83 13.06
N ARG A 39 -13.97 -4.54 13.40
CA ARG A 39 -13.18 -3.54 12.66
C ARG A 39 -11.68 -3.89 12.63
N LYS A 40 -11.09 -4.26 13.78
CA LYS A 40 -9.69 -4.66 13.84
C LYS A 40 -9.41 -5.89 12.98
N LEU A 41 -10.23 -6.93 13.10
CA LEU A 41 -10.09 -8.14 12.29
C LEU A 41 -10.23 -7.85 10.77
N SER A 42 -11.16 -6.97 10.40
CA SER A 42 -11.34 -6.54 9.00
C SER A 42 -10.13 -5.76 8.47
N ASP A 43 -9.60 -4.81 9.26
CA ASP A 43 -8.39 -4.05 8.90
C ASP A 43 -7.17 -4.99 8.80
N MET A 44 -7.00 -5.95 9.70
CA MET A 44 -5.96 -6.98 9.63
C MET A 44 -6.10 -7.84 8.36
N ALA A 45 -7.32 -8.27 8.02
CA ALA A 45 -7.59 -9.08 6.83
C ALA A 45 -7.27 -8.32 5.55
N ALA A 46 -7.77 -7.08 5.43
CA ALA A 46 -7.56 -6.25 4.24
C ALA A 46 -6.08 -5.95 3.99
N ARG A 47 -5.33 -5.56 5.04
CA ARG A 47 -3.88 -5.30 4.94
C ARG A 47 -3.09 -6.55 4.59
N THR A 48 -3.44 -7.69 5.17
CA THR A 48 -2.78 -8.98 4.89
C THR A 48 -3.01 -9.41 3.45
N TYR A 49 -4.26 -9.33 2.95
CA TYR A 49 -4.63 -9.64 1.57
C TYR A 49 -3.90 -8.74 0.58
N ALA A 50 -3.84 -7.44 0.86
CA ALA A 50 -3.15 -6.47 0.01
C ALA A 50 -1.64 -6.71 -0.02
N THR A 51 -1.02 -6.99 1.13
CA THR A 51 0.41 -7.31 1.22
C THR A 51 0.76 -8.58 0.44
N GLU A 52 -0.07 -9.60 0.53
CA GLU A 52 0.08 -10.82 -0.26
C GLU A 52 -0.04 -10.52 -1.76
N SER A 53 -1.00 -9.68 -2.17
CA SER A 53 -1.18 -9.26 -3.56
C SER A 53 0.06 -8.56 -4.12
N VAL A 54 0.66 -7.65 -3.34
CA VAL A 54 1.93 -6.98 -3.68
C VAL A 54 3.08 -7.98 -3.78
N ALA A 55 3.19 -8.91 -2.84
CA ALA A 55 4.27 -9.90 -2.83
C ALA A 55 4.24 -10.78 -4.08
N TYR A 56 3.06 -11.30 -4.43
CA TYR A 56 2.88 -12.14 -5.63
C TYR A 56 3.04 -11.34 -6.93
N ARG A 57 2.52 -10.12 -7.00
CA ARG A 57 2.70 -9.25 -8.18
C ARG A 57 4.17 -8.96 -8.42
N THR A 58 4.88 -8.50 -7.40
CA THR A 58 6.31 -8.15 -7.51
C THR A 58 7.15 -9.38 -7.88
N ALA A 59 6.89 -10.53 -7.25
CA ALA A 59 7.57 -11.79 -7.59
C ALA A 59 7.27 -12.24 -9.02
N GLY A 60 6.02 -12.10 -9.46
CA GLY A 60 5.59 -12.43 -10.82
C GLY A 60 6.24 -11.55 -11.88
N LEU A 61 6.39 -10.26 -11.64
CA LEU A 61 7.10 -9.32 -12.54
C LEU A 61 8.57 -9.73 -12.70
N VAL A 62 9.28 -9.97 -11.60
CA VAL A 62 10.69 -10.42 -11.60
C VAL A 62 10.81 -11.78 -12.29
N TYR A 63 9.93 -12.72 -12.01
CA TYR A 63 9.93 -14.06 -12.63
C TYR A 63 9.72 -13.97 -14.15
N SER A 64 8.72 -13.20 -14.60
CA SER A 64 8.42 -13.03 -16.03
C SER A 64 9.57 -12.39 -16.79
N ALA A 65 10.21 -11.36 -16.23
CA ALA A 65 11.38 -10.72 -16.81
C ALA A 65 12.57 -11.69 -16.87
N THR A 66 12.79 -12.47 -15.81
CA THR A 66 13.85 -13.48 -15.80
C THR A 66 13.61 -14.55 -16.86
N LYS A 67 12.37 -15.05 -16.98
CA LYS A 67 12.01 -16.05 -17.98
C LYS A 67 12.14 -15.53 -19.41
N ALA A 68 11.72 -14.29 -19.66
CA ALA A 68 11.83 -13.66 -20.99
C ALA A 68 13.27 -13.49 -21.49
N THR A 69 14.22 -13.42 -20.56
CA THR A 69 15.66 -13.22 -20.88
C THR A 69 16.48 -14.51 -20.83
N GLN A 70 15.89 -15.67 -20.50
CA GLN A 70 16.58 -16.95 -20.52
C GLN A 70 17.03 -17.32 -21.95
N THR A 71 18.33 -17.60 -22.11
CA THR A 71 18.92 -18.12 -23.35
C THR A 71 19.48 -19.53 -23.12
N HIS A 72 19.70 -20.29 -24.19
CA HIS A 72 20.25 -21.65 -24.12
C HIS A 72 21.61 -21.74 -23.42
N ASN A 73 22.37 -20.63 -23.30
CA ASN A 73 23.71 -20.58 -22.70
C ASN A 73 23.71 -20.25 -21.19
N GLY A 74 22.58 -20.38 -20.50
CA GLY A 74 22.45 -20.10 -19.06
C GLY A 74 22.34 -18.62 -18.70
N ASP A 75 21.89 -18.36 -17.47
CA ASP A 75 21.75 -17.01 -16.94
C ASP A 75 23.07 -16.50 -16.38
N SER A 76 23.60 -15.41 -16.95
CA SER A 76 24.72 -14.72 -16.30
C SER A 76 24.25 -13.99 -15.05
N LEU A 77 25.10 -13.92 -14.02
CA LEU A 77 24.83 -13.16 -12.79
C LEU A 77 24.48 -11.69 -13.09
N ASP A 78 25.21 -11.08 -14.02
CA ASP A 78 24.98 -9.69 -14.44
C ASP A 78 23.56 -9.44 -14.97
N ARG A 79 23.00 -10.40 -15.69
CA ARG A 79 21.64 -10.30 -16.21
C ARG A 79 20.62 -10.34 -15.06
N LYS A 80 20.80 -11.26 -14.11
CA LYS A 80 19.93 -11.33 -12.91
C LYS A 80 20.00 -10.06 -12.10
N LEU A 81 21.18 -9.49 -11.91
CA LEU A 81 21.38 -8.22 -11.23
C LEU A 81 20.68 -7.06 -11.95
N LYS A 82 20.74 -6.99 -13.29
CA LYS A 82 20.03 -5.96 -14.06
C LYS A 82 18.51 -6.08 -13.90
N ILE A 83 17.94 -7.29 -13.94
CA ILE A 83 16.52 -7.51 -13.71
C ILE A 83 16.13 -7.08 -12.29
N LEU A 84 16.89 -7.47 -11.27
CA LEU A 84 16.62 -7.04 -9.89
C LEU A 84 16.72 -5.52 -9.73
N ALA A 85 17.67 -4.87 -10.40
CA ALA A 85 17.78 -3.41 -10.42
C ALA A 85 16.56 -2.77 -11.09
N GLU A 86 16.01 -3.37 -12.15
CA GLU A 86 14.79 -2.88 -12.82
C GLU A 86 13.59 -2.82 -11.87
N PHE A 87 13.39 -3.83 -11.04
CA PHE A 87 12.28 -3.88 -10.08
C PHE A 87 12.66 -3.41 -8.67
N SER A 88 13.72 -2.59 -8.54
CA SER A 88 14.19 -2.11 -7.24
C SER A 88 13.15 -1.25 -6.50
N ILE A 89 12.36 -0.46 -7.23
CA ILE A 89 11.29 0.39 -6.67
C ILE A 89 10.20 -0.49 -6.07
N GLU A 90 9.67 -1.44 -6.84
CA GLU A 90 8.63 -2.36 -6.42
C GLU A 90 9.10 -3.24 -5.26
N CYS A 91 10.36 -3.66 -5.26
CA CYS A 91 10.95 -4.42 -4.16
C CYS A 91 11.04 -3.59 -2.87
N ALA A 92 11.41 -2.31 -2.97
CA ALA A 92 11.46 -1.39 -1.84
C ALA A 92 10.05 -1.09 -1.30
N MET A 93 9.07 -0.82 -2.19
CA MET A 93 7.66 -0.68 -1.81
C MET A 93 7.14 -1.92 -1.11
N ALA A 94 7.38 -3.11 -1.67
CA ALA A 94 6.96 -4.38 -1.07
C ALA A 94 7.59 -4.62 0.32
N LYS A 95 8.84 -4.17 0.55
CA LYS A 95 9.49 -4.24 1.86
C LYS A 95 8.79 -3.36 2.88
N VAL A 96 8.50 -2.12 2.54
CA VAL A 96 7.79 -1.17 3.43
C VAL A 96 6.40 -1.72 3.74
N ILE A 97 5.60 -2.03 2.71
CA ILE A 97 4.24 -2.57 2.85
C ILE A 97 4.25 -3.80 3.76
N GLY A 98 5.11 -4.78 3.50
CA GLY A 98 5.16 -6.01 4.27
C GLY A 98 5.50 -5.77 5.74
N SER A 99 6.57 -5.04 6.03
CA SER A 99 7.03 -4.80 7.40
C SER A 99 6.05 -3.97 8.21
N GLU A 100 5.42 -2.97 7.62
CA GLU A 100 4.44 -2.12 8.31
C GLU A 100 3.10 -2.85 8.50
N THR A 101 2.66 -3.65 7.53
CA THR A 101 1.49 -4.52 7.70
C THR A 101 1.70 -5.52 8.83
N TYR A 102 2.85 -6.21 8.86
CA TYR A 102 3.14 -7.17 9.94
C TYR A 102 3.11 -6.50 11.31
N ASN A 103 3.72 -5.32 11.44
CA ASN A 103 3.71 -4.57 12.68
C ASN A 103 2.28 -4.16 13.10
N SER A 104 1.48 -3.64 12.16
CA SER A 104 0.09 -3.24 12.43
C SER A 104 -0.80 -4.44 12.78
N VAL A 105 -0.64 -5.56 12.09
CA VAL A 105 -1.42 -6.79 12.37
C VAL A 105 -1.04 -7.36 13.74
N ALA A 106 0.24 -7.33 14.12
CA ALA A 106 0.70 -7.77 15.42
C ALA A 106 0.20 -6.87 16.57
N ASP A 107 0.15 -5.54 16.33
CA ASP A 107 -0.39 -4.57 17.28
C ASP A 107 -1.89 -4.78 17.50
N ASP A 108 -2.67 -4.89 16.42
CA ASP A 108 -4.11 -5.16 16.50
C ASP A 108 -4.40 -6.52 17.17
N ALA A 109 -3.59 -7.54 16.89
CA ALA A 109 -3.71 -8.85 17.54
C ALA A 109 -3.48 -8.74 19.06
N LEU A 110 -2.40 -8.08 19.48
CA LEU A 110 -2.11 -7.85 20.90
C LEU A 110 -3.26 -7.14 21.58
N GLN A 111 -3.82 -6.12 20.94
CA GLN A 111 -4.97 -5.39 21.46
C GLN A 111 -6.22 -6.26 21.58
N VAL A 112 -6.50 -7.14 20.61
CA VAL A 112 -7.64 -8.09 20.66
C VAL A 112 -7.48 -9.10 21.79
N TYR A 113 -6.25 -9.56 22.08
CA TYR A 113 -5.96 -10.41 23.22
C TYR A 113 -6.13 -9.70 24.57
N GLY A 114 -6.09 -8.36 24.60
CA GLY A 114 -6.18 -7.56 25.81
C GLY A 114 -5.04 -7.87 26.80
N GLY A 115 -5.31 -7.95 28.09
CA GLY A 115 -4.29 -8.27 29.10
C GLY A 115 -3.54 -9.58 28.83
N ASN A 116 -4.22 -10.58 28.26
CA ASN A 116 -3.59 -11.84 27.82
C ASN A 116 -2.55 -11.61 26.72
N GLY A 117 -2.75 -10.60 25.86
CA GLY A 117 -1.81 -10.26 24.79
C GLY A 117 -0.49 -9.69 25.31
N TYR A 118 -0.51 -9.06 26.48
CA TYR A 118 0.71 -8.53 27.13
C TYR A 118 1.51 -9.61 27.87
N SER A 119 0.86 -10.70 28.28
CA SER A 119 1.51 -11.84 28.94
C SER A 119 2.36 -12.64 27.94
N GLU A 120 3.55 -13.10 28.38
CA GLU A 120 4.41 -13.98 27.57
C GLU A 120 3.88 -15.41 27.42
N GLU A 121 2.85 -15.79 28.19
CA GLU A 121 2.15 -17.06 28.06
C GLU A 121 1.35 -17.17 26.75
N TYR A 122 1.01 -16.03 26.14
CA TYR A 122 0.31 -15.93 24.87
C TYR A 122 1.25 -15.45 23.76
N PRO A 123 1.00 -15.82 22.51
CA PRO A 123 1.93 -15.53 21.42
C PRO A 123 1.96 -14.06 20.99
N ALA A 124 0.98 -13.24 21.41
CA ALA A 124 0.82 -11.88 20.89
C ALA A 124 1.97 -10.94 21.26
N ALA A 125 2.49 -11.01 22.50
CA ALA A 125 3.65 -10.23 22.92
C ALA A 125 4.90 -10.55 22.08
N ARG A 126 5.12 -11.82 21.73
CA ARG A 126 6.20 -12.25 20.87
C ARG A 126 6.01 -11.75 19.44
N TRP A 127 4.82 -11.89 18.86
CA TRP A 127 4.54 -11.36 17.51
C TRP A 127 4.82 -9.85 17.41
N TYR A 128 4.41 -9.10 18.43
CA TYR A 128 4.64 -7.67 18.49
C TYR A 128 6.14 -7.34 18.47
N ARG A 129 6.95 -8.02 19.28
CA ARG A 129 8.40 -7.84 19.36
C ARG A 129 9.07 -8.24 18.04
N ASP A 130 8.71 -9.41 17.48
CA ASP A 130 9.28 -9.92 16.24
C ASP A 130 8.92 -9.05 15.03
N SER A 131 7.73 -8.44 15.02
CA SER A 131 7.30 -7.55 13.94
C SER A 131 8.15 -6.27 13.91
N ARG A 132 8.54 -5.74 15.07
CA ARG A 132 9.17 -4.42 15.19
C ARG A 132 10.51 -4.35 14.47
N ILE A 133 11.31 -5.40 14.54
CA ILE A 133 12.64 -5.43 13.90
C ILE A 133 12.56 -5.40 12.38
N THR A 134 11.45 -5.87 11.78
CA THR A 134 11.28 -5.90 10.33
C THR A 134 11.26 -4.52 9.67
N ARG A 135 10.92 -3.48 10.42
CA ARG A 135 10.98 -2.08 9.97
C ARG A 135 12.38 -1.46 10.03
N ILE A 136 13.33 -2.15 10.67
CA ILE A 136 14.68 -1.64 10.96
C ILE A 136 15.72 -2.29 10.05
N TYR A 137 15.77 -3.62 10.01
CA TYR A 137 16.81 -4.33 9.25
C TYR A 137 16.52 -4.37 7.74
N GLU A 138 17.55 -4.75 6.94
CA GLU A 138 17.52 -4.75 5.46
C GLU A 138 17.11 -3.39 4.85
N GLY A 139 17.52 -2.31 5.51
CA GLY A 139 17.12 -0.95 5.23
C GLY A 139 15.89 -0.53 6.04
N THR A 140 16.02 0.54 6.82
CA THR A 140 14.86 1.05 7.57
C THR A 140 13.73 1.47 6.63
N SER A 141 12.51 1.52 7.15
CA SER A 141 11.35 1.96 6.35
C SER A 141 11.57 3.36 5.74
N GLU A 142 12.26 4.24 6.45
CA GLU A 142 12.62 5.59 6.00
C GLU A 142 13.62 5.54 4.84
N ILE A 143 14.69 4.74 4.96
CA ILE A 143 15.68 4.58 3.89
C ILE A 143 15.05 3.96 2.64
N CYS A 144 14.14 3.01 2.79
CA CYS A 144 13.41 2.44 1.66
C CYS A 144 12.54 3.51 0.96
N ARG A 145 11.85 4.38 1.71
CA ARG A 145 11.08 5.50 1.15
C ARG A 145 11.98 6.45 0.36
N LEU A 146 13.09 6.88 0.93
CA LEU A 146 14.05 7.74 0.21
C LEU A 146 14.58 7.05 -1.05
N SER A 147 14.83 5.74 -1.01
CA SER A 147 15.28 4.98 -2.18
C SER A 147 14.21 4.94 -3.27
N ILE A 148 12.93 4.76 -2.92
CA ILE A 148 11.81 4.76 -3.87
C ILE A 148 11.76 6.10 -4.63
N ALA A 149 11.62 7.23 -3.91
CA ALA A 149 11.51 8.54 -4.53
C ALA A 149 12.75 8.88 -5.37
N LYS A 150 13.96 8.72 -4.80
CA LYS A 150 15.22 9.01 -5.51
C LYS A 150 15.36 8.18 -6.78
N THR A 151 14.96 6.90 -6.76
CA THR A 151 15.05 6.04 -7.95
C THR A 151 14.01 6.42 -8.99
N LEU A 152 12.78 6.77 -8.58
CA LEU A 152 11.74 7.28 -9.48
C LEU A 152 12.21 8.55 -10.22
N LEU A 153 12.68 9.55 -9.48
CA LEU A 153 13.17 10.81 -10.03
C LEU A 153 14.36 10.59 -10.98
N LYS A 154 15.36 9.84 -10.55
CA LYS A 154 16.55 9.52 -11.36
C LYS A 154 16.20 8.76 -12.64
N ARG A 155 15.20 7.90 -12.63
CA ARG A 155 14.74 7.20 -13.84
C ARG A 155 13.95 8.12 -14.77
N ALA A 156 13.16 9.03 -14.21
CA ALA A 156 12.46 10.05 -14.98
C ALA A 156 13.44 10.99 -15.68
N ASP A 157 14.47 11.47 -14.97
CA ASP A 157 15.53 12.31 -15.53
C ASP A 157 16.29 11.62 -16.69
N ARG A 158 16.51 10.32 -16.57
CA ARG A 158 17.16 9.51 -17.63
C ARG A 158 16.23 9.11 -18.78
N GLY A 159 14.98 9.56 -18.80
CA GLY A 159 14.00 9.19 -19.81
C GLY A 159 13.55 7.71 -19.75
N GLN A 160 13.82 7.00 -18.64
CA GLN A 160 13.40 5.61 -18.44
C GLN A 160 11.96 5.50 -17.95
N LEU A 161 11.44 6.58 -17.34
CA LEU A 161 10.04 6.74 -16.93
C LEU A 161 9.52 8.05 -17.53
N HIS A 162 8.47 7.96 -18.33
CA HIS A 162 7.84 9.11 -19.01
C HIS A 162 6.90 9.90 -18.08
N LEU A 163 7.41 10.27 -16.89
CA LEU A 163 6.57 10.94 -15.88
C LEU A 163 6.24 12.38 -16.25
N ARG A 164 7.15 13.11 -16.92
CA ARG A 164 6.89 14.49 -17.35
C ARG A 164 5.80 14.55 -18.41
N GLU A 165 5.83 13.63 -19.37
CA GLU A 165 4.80 13.50 -20.40
C GLU A 165 3.46 13.08 -19.79
N ALA A 166 3.46 12.16 -18.81
CA ALA A 166 2.26 11.75 -18.11
C ALA A 166 1.64 12.89 -17.29
N ILE A 167 2.45 13.74 -16.67
CA ILE A 167 2.00 14.93 -15.95
C ILE A 167 1.40 15.96 -16.93
N ALA A 168 2.06 16.20 -18.06
CA ALA A 168 1.57 17.13 -19.08
C ALA A 168 0.23 16.68 -19.70
N ALA A 169 0.01 15.36 -19.79
CA ALA A 169 -1.22 14.76 -20.31
C ALA A 169 -2.32 14.60 -19.25
N LEU A 170 -2.08 15.02 -18.00
CA LEU A 170 -2.99 14.79 -16.90
C LEU A 170 -4.28 15.60 -17.04
N ALA A 171 -5.38 14.91 -17.29
CA ALA A 171 -6.71 15.50 -17.38
C ALA A 171 -7.19 16.11 -16.05
N PRO A 172 -8.14 17.06 -16.06
CA PRO A 172 -8.86 17.44 -14.85
C PRO A 172 -9.50 16.24 -14.17
N PRO A 173 -9.70 16.29 -12.84
CA PRO A 173 -10.32 15.18 -12.12
C PRO A 173 -11.75 14.96 -12.61
N GLU A 174 -12.05 13.72 -12.97
CA GLU A 174 -13.41 13.32 -13.29
C GLU A 174 -14.19 13.04 -12.00
N LYS A 175 -15.53 13.13 -12.11
CA LYS A 175 -16.40 12.74 -11.00
C LYS A 175 -16.19 11.28 -10.66
N GLN A 176 -15.86 11.02 -9.40
CA GLN A 176 -15.66 9.67 -8.95
C GLN A 176 -16.97 8.86 -9.05
N PRO A 177 -16.91 7.59 -9.50
CA PRO A 177 -18.09 6.74 -9.51
C PRO A 177 -18.61 6.55 -8.07
N SER A 178 -19.91 6.55 -7.93
CA SER A 178 -20.58 6.25 -6.65
C SER A 178 -20.67 4.75 -6.36
N GLY A 179 -20.27 3.90 -7.31
CA GLY A 179 -20.25 2.46 -7.16
C GLY A 179 -19.11 1.97 -6.28
N GLU A 180 -19.32 0.78 -5.73
CA GLU A 180 -18.35 0.08 -4.87
C GLU A 180 -17.95 -1.27 -5.48
N ASP A 181 -18.32 -1.50 -6.72
CA ASP A 181 -18.00 -2.70 -7.48
C ASP A 181 -16.56 -2.67 -8.03
N LEU A 182 -16.17 -3.76 -8.66
CA LEU A 182 -14.82 -3.91 -9.20
C LEU A 182 -14.51 -2.87 -10.31
N SER A 183 -15.52 -2.42 -11.05
CA SER A 183 -15.35 -1.38 -12.08
C SER A 183 -15.03 -0.04 -11.45
N ALA A 184 -15.77 0.35 -10.41
CA ALA A 184 -15.50 1.56 -9.63
C ALA A 184 -14.10 1.52 -8.98
N LEU A 185 -13.69 0.37 -8.43
CA LEU A 185 -12.36 0.21 -7.83
C LEU A 185 -11.23 0.38 -8.85
N ARG A 186 -11.42 -0.06 -10.09
CA ARG A 186 -10.45 0.19 -11.18
C ARG A 186 -10.34 1.68 -11.50
N THR A 187 -11.46 2.39 -11.58
CA THR A 187 -11.49 3.83 -11.80
C THR A 187 -10.80 4.58 -10.65
N HIS A 188 -11.11 4.23 -9.41
CA HIS A 188 -10.45 4.80 -8.22
C HIS A 188 -8.93 4.58 -8.26
N THR A 189 -8.47 3.38 -8.66
CA THR A 189 -7.03 3.11 -8.82
C THR A 189 -6.37 4.05 -9.84
N GLY A 190 -7.05 4.33 -10.96
CA GLY A 190 -6.60 5.33 -11.95
C GLY A 190 -6.49 6.72 -11.34
N SER A 191 -7.46 7.09 -10.52
CA SER A 191 -7.49 8.40 -9.83
C SER A 191 -6.35 8.55 -8.82
N LEU A 192 -5.98 7.49 -8.07
CA LEU A 192 -4.82 7.53 -7.18
C LEU A 192 -3.51 7.81 -7.94
N LYS A 193 -3.34 7.18 -9.11
CA LYS A 193 -2.21 7.47 -10.01
C LYS A 193 -2.21 8.93 -10.49
N GLY A 194 -3.39 9.45 -10.83
CA GLY A 194 -3.56 10.84 -11.22
C GLY A 194 -3.13 11.82 -10.11
N VAL A 195 -3.49 11.52 -8.85
CA VAL A 195 -3.05 12.32 -7.69
C VAL A 195 -1.54 12.24 -7.50
N PHE A 196 -0.94 11.06 -7.62
CA PHE A 196 0.53 10.92 -7.58
C PHE A 196 1.22 11.82 -8.62
N LEU A 197 0.77 11.76 -9.88
CA LEU A 197 1.33 12.60 -10.95
C LEU A 197 1.12 14.08 -10.70
N TYR A 198 -0.05 14.47 -10.20
CA TYR A 198 -0.36 15.86 -9.88
C TYR A 198 0.55 16.40 -8.79
N VAL A 199 0.72 15.67 -7.69
CA VAL A 199 1.57 16.07 -6.57
C VAL A 199 3.03 16.14 -7.01
N LEU A 200 3.51 15.15 -7.77
CA LEU A 200 4.87 15.16 -8.33
C LEU A 200 5.08 16.37 -9.23
N GLY A 201 4.11 16.72 -10.08
CA GLY A 201 4.18 17.93 -10.92
C GLY A 201 4.35 19.19 -10.08
N LYS A 202 3.61 19.31 -8.97
CA LYS A 202 3.73 20.48 -8.07
C LYS A 202 5.09 20.54 -7.35
N ILE A 203 5.66 19.40 -7.00
CA ILE A 203 7.03 19.35 -6.48
C ILE A 203 8.03 19.88 -7.54
N TRP A 204 7.93 19.42 -8.79
CA TRP A 204 8.82 19.84 -9.87
C TRP A 204 8.64 21.30 -10.31
N ASP A 205 7.43 21.86 -10.14
CA ASP A 205 7.19 23.29 -10.37
C ASP A 205 7.86 24.18 -9.32
N ALA A 206 8.03 23.68 -8.08
CA ALA A 206 8.46 24.45 -6.93
C ALA A 206 9.92 24.24 -6.52
N VAL A 207 10.49 23.07 -6.77
CA VAL A 207 11.81 22.67 -6.28
C VAL A 207 12.60 22.02 -7.42
N ASP A 208 13.80 22.55 -7.68
CA ASP A 208 14.72 21.92 -8.64
C ASP A 208 15.20 20.54 -8.12
N GLU A 209 15.62 19.68 -9.06
CA GLU A 209 15.94 18.29 -8.73
C GLU A 209 17.16 18.16 -7.82
N GLU A 210 18.16 19.01 -7.97
CA GLU A 210 19.37 18.98 -7.14
C GLU A 210 19.02 19.32 -5.69
N THR A 211 18.25 20.38 -5.48
CA THR A 211 17.72 20.81 -4.17
C THR A 211 16.80 19.75 -3.56
N LEU A 212 15.90 19.14 -4.37
CA LEU A 212 14.98 18.13 -3.92
C LEU A 212 15.67 16.89 -3.34
N LEU A 213 16.84 16.53 -3.86
CA LEU A 213 17.61 15.37 -3.40
C LEU A 213 18.45 15.63 -2.15
N THR A 214 18.47 16.86 -1.64
CA THR A 214 19.20 17.22 -0.41
C THR A 214 18.56 16.65 0.86
N PRO A 215 19.31 16.56 1.98
CA PRO A 215 18.76 16.08 3.23
C PRO A 215 17.58 16.92 3.77
N GLY A 216 17.53 18.22 3.46
CA GLY A 216 16.44 19.11 3.89
C GLY A 216 15.06 18.74 3.33
N ASN A 217 15.02 18.05 2.21
CA ASN A 217 13.76 17.66 1.51
C ASN A 217 13.36 16.19 1.70
N GLN A 218 13.95 15.49 2.67
CA GLN A 218 13.63 14.07 2.92
C GLN A 218 12.16 13.84 3.27
N GLN A 219 11.49 14.78 3.90
CA GLN A 219 10.06 14.68 4.19
C GLN A 219 9.23 14.69 2.91
N LEU A 220 9.50 15.59 1.97
CA LEU A 220 8.84 15.61 0.65
C LEU A 220 9.04 14.29 -0.11
N LEU A 221 10.26 13.77 -0.12
CA LEU A 221 10.59 12.50 -0.75
C LEU A 221 9.87 11.32 -0.05
N SER A 222 9.75 11.35 1.27
CA SER A 222 9.04 10.33 2.04
C SER A 222 7.55 10.33 1.71
N SER A 223 6.90 11.49 1.76
CA SER A 223 5.48 11.63 1.45
C SER A 223 5.16 11.26 -0.01
N LEU A 224 6.02 11.66 -0.95
CA LEU A 224 5.89 11.23 -2.35
C LEU A 224 5.97 9.69 -2.48
N SER A 225 6.87 9.07 -1.72
CA SER A 225 7.00 7.61 -1.69
C SER A 225 5.79 6.94 -1.07
N ASP A 226 5.21 7.50 -0.01
CA ASP A 226 3.99 6.97 0.60
C ASP A 226 2.80 7.03 -0.36
N ILE A 227 2.63 8.12 -1.14
CA ILE A 227 1.62 8.19 -2.20
C ILE A 227 1.84 7.09 -3.25
N ALA A 228 3.08 6.84 -3.67
CA ALA A 228 3.41 5.78 -4.61
C ALA A 228 3.17 4.38 -4.03
N ILE A 229 3.54 4.15 -2.77
CA ILE A 229 3.34 2.89 -2.03
C ILE A 229 1.85 2.56 -1.94
N GLU A 230 1.01 3.50 -1.52
CA GLU A 230 -0.44 3.31 -1.38
C GLU A 230 -1.11 3.07 -2.74
N THR A 231 -0.64 3.75 -3.78
CA THR A 231 -1.10 3.54 -5.16
C THR A 231 -0.76 2.12 -5.64
N TYR A 232 0.48 1.65 -5.40
CA TYR A 232 0.92 0.32 -5.79
C TYR A 232 0.21 -0.79 -5.00
N LEU A 233 -0.03 -0.57 -3.70
CA LEU A 233 -0.79 -1.45 -2.82
C LEU A 233 -2.21 -1.65 -3.34
N THR A 234 -2.92 -0.54 -3.59
CA THR A 234 -4.30 -0.56 -4.09
C THR A 234 -4.38 -1.23 -5.46
N GLU A 235 -3.52 -0.84 -6.40
CA GLU A 235 -3.50 -1.42 -7.74
C GLU A 235 -3.24 -2.92 -7.69
N SER A 236 -2.28 -3.38 -6.90
CA SER A 236 -1.96 -4.80 -6.77
C SER A 236 -3.14 -5.60 -6.24
N THR A 237 -3.88 -5.03 -5.30
CA THR A 237 -5.08 -5.63 -4.71
C THR A 237 -6.21 -5.73 -5.73
N VAL A 238 -6.52 -4.63 -6.42
CA VAL A 238 -7.59 -4.58 -7.42
C VAL A 238 -7.28 -5.47 -8.63
N LEU A 239 -6.03 -5.54 -9.08
CA LEU A 239 -5.59 -6.43 -10.15
C LEU A 239 -5.76 -7.90 -9.76
N ARG A 240 -5.48 -8.28 -8.50
CA ARG A 240 -5.70 -9.64 -8.02
C ARG A 240 -7.17 -10.03 -8.09
N VAL A 241 -8.06 -9.20 -7.56
CA VAL A 241 -9.52 -9.46 -7.60
C VAL A 241 -10.01 -9.49 -9.05
N SER A 242 -9.51 -8.57 -9.90
CA SER A 242 -9.84 -8.56 -11.33
C SER A 242 -9.45 -9.84 -12.05
N LYS A 243 -8.27 -10.38 -11.72
CA LYS A 243 -7.79 -11.64 -12.28
C LYS A 243 -8.62 -12.83 -11.79
N LEU A 244 -8.99 -12.87 -10.52
CA LEU A 244 -9.86 -13.89 -9.96
C LEU A 244 -11.23 -13.88 -10.66
N ALA A 245 -11.86 -12.72 -10.80
CA ALA A 245 -13.13 -12.57 -11.50
C ALA A 245 -13.08 -13.03 -12.96
N ALA A 246 -11.98 -12.78 -13.66
CA ALA A 246 -11.79 -13.22 -15.02
C ALA A 246 -11.53 -14.74 -15.15
N SER A 247 -10.82 -15.33 -14.17
CA SER A 247 -10.45 -16.75 -14.18
C SER A 247 -11.56 -17.66 -13.63
N HIS A 248 -12.41 -17.15 -12.76
CA HIS A 248 -13.44 -17.88 -12.03
C HIS A 248 -14.73 -17.05 -12.00
N PRO A 249 -15.41 -16.87 -13.16
CA PRO A 249 -16.56 -15.97 -13.27
C PRO A 249 -17.82 -16.44 -12.52
N SER A 250 -17.84 -17.71 -12.08
CA SER A 250 -18.93 -18.29 -11.29
C SER A 250 -18.73 -18.16 -9.79
N ASP A 251 -17.54 -17.75 -9.33
CA ASP A 251 -17.23 -17.69 -7.89
C ASP A 251 -17.82 -16.42 -7.27
N ASP A 252 -18.29 -16.53 -6.03
CA ASP A 252 -18.66 -15.37 -5.23
C ASP A 252 -17.37 -14.70 -4.69
N LEU A 253 -17.04 -13.55 -5.24
CA LEU A 253 -15.89 -12.73 -4.85
C LEU A 253 -16.28 -11.52 -4.00
N SER A 254 -17.46 -11.53 -3.40
CA SER A 254 -17.96 -10.43 -2.57
C SER A 254 -16.99 -10.06 -1.43
N PHE A 255 -16.37 -11.07 -0.83
CA PHE A 255 -15.40 -10.89 0.26
C PHE A 255 -14.11 -10.22 -0.25
N GLU A 256 -13.53 -10.70 -1.36
CA GLU A 256 -12.33 -10.13 -1.96
C GLU A 256 -12.55 -8.70 -2.46
N VAL A 257 -13.73 -8.43 -3.03
CA VAL A 257 -14.14 -7.07 -3.43
C VAL A 257 -14.26 -6.17 -2.20
N ALA A 258 -14.85 -6.65 -1.10
CA ALA A 258 -14.93 -5.89 0.15
C ALA A 258 -13.55 -5.57 0.74
N LEU A 259 -12.61 -6.53 0.73
CA LEU A 259 -11.23 -6.29 1.14
C LEU A 259 -10.54 -5.24 0.26
N ALA A 260 -10.68 -5.36 -1.07
CA ALA A 260 -10.10 -4.41 -2.02
C ALA A 260 -10.70 -3.00 -1.85
N ARG A 261 -12.00 -2.91 -1.58
CA ARG A 261 -12.69 -1.66 -1.26
C ARG A 261 -12.11 -1.01 0.00
N LEU A 262 -11.97 -1.76 1.07
CA LEU A 262 -11.40 -1.26 2.32
C LEU A 262 -9.97 -0.75 2.12
N VAL A 263 -9.14 -1.50 1.39
CA VAL A 263 -7.78 -1.07 1.02
C VAL A 263 -7.82 0.23 0.23
N CYS A 264 -8.64 0.32 -0.82
CA CYS A 264 -8.72 1.49 -1.69
C CYS A 264 -9.07 2.77 -0.90
N PHE A 265 -10.07 2.70 -0.01
CA PHE A 265 -10.47 3.86 0.79
C PHE A 265 -9.42 4.24 1.85
N ARG A 266 -8.78 3.26 2.51
CA ARG A 266 -7.69 3.52 3.46
C ARG A 266 -6.49 4.17 2.77
N SER A 267 -6.13 3.66 1.60
CA SER A 267 -5.05 4.24 0.78
C SER A 267 -5.41 5.65 0.30
N ALA A 268 -6.66 5.91 -0.10
CA ALA A 268 -7.10 7.25 -0.49
C ALA A 268 -6.99 8.25 0.67
N ASP A 269 -7.34 7.86 1.90
CA ASP A 269 -7.19 8.69 3.08
C ASP A 269 -5.72 9.00 3.37
N ARG A 270 -4.85 8.02 3.27
CA ARG A 270 -3.40 8.21 3.43
C ARG A 270 -2.84 9.12 2.34
N ILE A 271 -3.18 8.88 1.08
CA ILE A 271 -2.76 9.73 -0.05
C ILE A 271 -3.25 11.17 0.13
N ARG A 272 -4.47 11.39 0.64
CA ARG A 272 -4.99 12.73 0.93
C ARG A 272 -4.13 13.45 1.96
N GLN A 273 -3.77 12.76 3.06
CA GLN A 273 -2.92 13.31 4.09
C GLN A 273 -1.54 13.69 3.54
N GLU A 274 -0.85 12.74 2.89
CA GLU A 274 0.49 12.96 2.34
C GLU A 274 0.49 14.07 1.26
N SER A 275 -0.54 14.10 0.41
CA SER A 275 -0.70 15.17 -0.59
C SER A 275 -0.88 16.54 0.06
N THR A 276 -1.62 16.62 1.17
CA THR A 276 -1.81 17.86 1.93
C THR A 276 -0.49 18.34 2.51
N GLU A 277 0.29 17.47 3.10
CA GLU A 277 1.61 17.79 3.65
C GLU A 277 2.56 18.34 2.57
N VAL A 278 2.65 17.63 1.44
CA VAL A 278 3.49 18.05 0.30
C VAL A 278 3.03 19.39 -0.26
N LEU A 279 1.75 19.52 -0.61
CA LEU A 279 1.24 20.73 -1.25
C LEU A 279 1.35 21.95 -0.34
N SER A 280 1.18 21.77 0.97
CA SER A 280 1.36 22.86 1.95
C SER A 280 2.83 23.30 2.07
N ALA A 281 3.78 22.42 1.76
CA ALA A 281 5.21 22.74 1.80
C ALA A 281 5.73 23.40 0.51
N VAL A 282 5.09 23.14 -0.63
CA VAL A 282 5.63 23.59 -1.94
C VAL A 282 4.81 24.67 -2.63
N LEU A 283 3.59 24.97 -2.17
CA LEU A 283 2.71 25.96 -2.81
C LEU A 283 2.57 27.22 -1.97
N GLU A 284 2.41 28.35 -2.65
CA GLU A 284 2.00 29.60 -2.02
C GLU A 284 0.60 29.47 -1.39
N PRO A 285 0.34 30.17 -0.25
CA PRO A 285 -0.95 30.09 0.44
C PRO A 285 -2.17 30.37 -0.45
N SER A 286 -2.05 31.22 -1.47
CA SER A 286 -3.11 31.54 -2.43
C SER A 286 -3.47 30.39 -3.37
N GLN A 287 -2.54 29.48 -3.66
CA GLN A 287 -2.71 28.34 -4.57
C GLN A 287 -3.21 27.07 -3.86
N LEU A 288 -2.92 26.97 -2.56
CA LEU A 288 -3.16 25.77 -1.78
C LEU A 288 -4.63 25.31 -1.77
N PRO A 289 -5.65 26.18 -1.56
CA PRO A 289 -7.05 25.74 -1.54
C PRO A 289 -7.49 25.07 -2.84
N THR A 290 -7.10 25.62 -3.99
CA THR A 290 -7.42 25.04 -5.30
C THR A 290 -6.75 23.68 -5.51
N ALA A 291 -5.49 23.53 -5.07
CA ALA A 291 -4.76 22.29 -5.17
C ALA A 291 -5.37 21.18 -4.28
N LEU A 292 -5.74 21.51 -3.05
CA LEU A 292 -6.41 20.58 -2.13
C LEU A 292 -7.80 20.17 -2.62
N ASP A 293 -8.59 21.10 -3.19
CA ASP A 293 -9.88 20.78 -3.80
C ASP A 293 -9.70 19.80 -4.97
N ARG A 294 -8.68 19.99 -5.82
CA ARG A 294 -8.37 19.04 -6.90
C ARG A 294 -8.07 17.65 -6.36
N VAL A 295 -7.24 17.52 -5.34
CA VAL A 295 -6.93 16.23 -4.69
C VAL A 295 -8.21 15.60 -4.11
N ALA A 296 -9.01 16.39 -3.38
CA ALA A 296 -10.25 15.93 -2.78
C ALA A 296 -11.24 15.37 -3.80
N ARG A 297 -11.41 16.04 -4.95
CA ARG A 297 -12.27 15.58 -6.05
C ARG A 297 -11.74 14.36 -6.77
N SER A 298 -10.42 14.18 -6.81
CA SER A 298 -9.78 13.02 -7.46
C SER A 298 -9.87 11.74 -6.63
N LEU A 299 -10.01 11.85 -5.31
CA LEU A 299 -9.98 10.69 -4.42
C LEU A 299 -11.40 10.17 -4.13
N PRO A 300 -11.57 8.85 -4.03
CA PRO A 300 -12.85 8.28 -3.61
C PRO A 300 -13.22 8.75 -2.21
N THR A 301 -14.50 9.01 -2.01
CA THR A 301 -15.05 9.31 -0.69
C THR A 301 -15.61 8.03 -0.10
N PRO A 302 -15.20 7.64 1.13
CA PRO A 302 -15.73 6.44 1.75
C PRO A 302 -17.24 6.59 2.02
N THR A 303 -18.03 5.76 1.38
CA THR A 303 -19.46 5.61 1.65
C THR A 303 -19.69 4.26 2.33
N GLY A 304 -20.32 4.27 3.49
CA GLY A 304 -20.77 3.04 4.12
C GLY A 304 -19.72 2.16 4.81
N LEU A 305 -18.47 2.61 5.02
CA LEU A 305 -17.44 1.83 5.75
C LEU A 305 -17.84 1.47 7.20
N ILE A 306 -18.78 2.21 7.79
CA ILE A 306 -19.32 1.93 9.13
C ILE A 306 -20.58 1.08 9.04
N ALA A 307 -21.19 0.96 7.87
CA ALA A 307 -22.52 0.38 7.68
C ALA A 307 -22.54 -1.05 7.16
N SER A 308 -21.42 -1.74 7.02
CA SER A 308 -21.46 -3.19 6.76
C SER A 308 -21.93 -3.92 8.04
N ARG A 309 -23.19 -3.71 8.34
CA ARG A 309 -23.97 -4.61 9.18
C ARG A 309 -24.29 -5.84 8.31
N ALA A 310 -23.59 -6.90 8.53
CA ALA A 310 -24.10 -8.27 8.35
C ALA A 310 -23.17 -9.21 9.07
#